data_26412ee160518b1e114c7025d48da7d4
#
_entry.id   26412ee160518b1e114c7025d48da7d4
#
_cell.length_a   1.000
_cell.length_b   1.000
_cell.length_c   1.000
_cell.angle_alpha   90.00
_cell.angle_beta   90.00
_cell.angle_gamma   90.00
#
_symmetry.space_group_name_H-M   'P 1'
#
loop_
_entity.id
_entity.type
_entity.pdbx_description
1 polymer ?
#
loop_
_entity_poly.entity_id
_entity_poly.type
_entity_poly.pdbx_seq_one_letter_code
_entity_poly.pdbx_strand_id
1 'polypeptide(L)'
;MPRRIDRAARKAELVEALWSVIHHHGVSAVSLRTVAAAAGVSVGSLRHVFPTRSALLTSAAELMIDNVTRRVRAVPTDQSALAYATEVLLHLVPTDSASRAEMEINVALIAEAGADRGLLRIRDRARNELYRLCRRLLARIRPDADEERLDERSRRLHVVVDGLAFHLVQERPGTSRRWARSVVEEELRAWSASAD
;
A
#
# COMPACT_ATOMS: atom_id res chain seq x y z
N MET A 1 13.82 -32.28 23.87
CA MET A 1 12.45 -31.84 23.59
C MET A 1 12.45 -31.06 22.31
N PRO A 2 11.65 -31.40 21.28
CA PRO A 2 11.58 -30.59 20.08
C PRO A 2 10.94 -29.24 20.42
N ARG A 3 11.68 -28.16 20.15
CA ARG A 3 11.22 -26.77 20.30
C ARG A 3 9.98 -26.60 19.43
N ARG A 4 8.83 -26.35 20.04
CA ARG A 4 7.60 -26.01 19.32
C ARG A 4 7.94 -24.80 18.46
N ILE A 5 8.14 -25.00 17.17
CA ILE A 5 8.38 -23.90 16.23
C ILE A 5 7.14 -23.03 16.30
N ASP A 6 7.30 -21.82 16.77
CA ASP A 6 6.22 -20.83 16.76
C ASP A 6 5.92 -20.53 15.28
N ARG A 7 4.79 -21.06 14.80
CA ARG A 7 4.37 -20.90 13.39
C ARG A 7 4.24 -19.43 13.00
N ALA A 8 3.85 -18.58 13.95
CA ALA A 8 3.71 -17.14 13.70
C ALA A 8 5.09 -16.48 13.53
N ALA A 9 6.04 -16.76 14.45
CA ALA A 9 7.42 -16.27 14.32
C ALA A 9 8.07 -16.76 13.03
N ARG A 10 7.87 -18.04 12.69
CA ARG A 10 8.41 -18.59 11.43
C ARG A 10 7.82 -17.94 10.19
N LYS A 11 6.51 -17.68 10.18
CA LYS A 11 5.85 -16.95 9.08
C LYS A 11 6.42 -15.53 8.96
N ALA A 12 6.65 -14.83 10.08
CA ALA A 12 7.22 -13.50 10.09
C ALA A 12 8.63 -13.46 9.47
N GLU A 13 9.53 -14.37 9.87
CA GLU A 13 10.88 -14.49 9.27
C GLU A 13 10.82 -14.68 7.74
N LEU A 14 9.92 -15.53 7.26
CA LEU A 14 9.75 -15.79 5.83
C LEU A 14 9.17 -14.59 5.09
N VAL A 15 8.31 -13.80 5.72
CA VAL A 15 7.77 -12.54 5.17
C VAL A 15 8.86 -11.48 5.12
N GLU A 16 9.75 -11.39 6.12
CA GLU A 16 10.91 -10.49 6.05
C GLU A 16 11.84 -10.85 4.89
N ALA A 17 12.13 -12.13 4.70
CA ALA A 17 12.93 -12.60 3.55
C ALA A 17 12.25 -12.29 2.21
N LEU A 18 10.93 -12.45 2.11
CA LEU A 18 10.14 -12.06 0.94
C LEU A 18 10.28 -10.56 0.64
N TRP A 19 10.15 -9.71 1.66
CA TRP A 19 10.31 -8.26 1.52
C TRP A 19 11.74 -7.87 1.13
N SER A 20 12.76 -8.56 1.65
CA SER A 20 14.14 -8.38 1.23
C SER A 20 14.31 -8.67 -0.27
N VAL A 21 13.72 -9.75 -0.79
CA VAL A 21 13.74 -10.06 -2.24
C VAL A 21 13.06 -8.96 -3.04
N ILE A 22 11.88 -8.47 -2.61
CA ILE A 22 11.14 -7.42 -3.31
C ILE A 22 11.94 -6.11 -3.31
N HIS A 23 12.52 -5.74 -2.18
CA HIS A 23 13.24 -4.49 -2.03
C HIS A 23 14.53 -4.43 -2.88
N HIS A 24 15.26 -5.55 -2.98
CA HIS A 24 16.53 -5.58 -3.68
C HIS A 24 16.41 -5.98 -5.16
N HIS A 25 15.40 -6.74 -5.53
CA HIS A 25 15.29 -7.36 -6.85
C HIS A 25 13.95 -7.12 -7.55
N GLY A 26 13.03 -6.40 -6.90
CA GLY A 26 11.68 -6.13 -7.40
C GLY A 26 10.72 -7.32 -7.24
N VAL A 27 9.43 -7.03 -7.42
CA VAL A 27 8.35 -8.03 -7.27
C VAL A 27 8.42 -9.15 -8.32
N SER A 28 8.98 -8.90 -9.49
CA SER A 28 9.17 -9.90 -10.56
C SER A 28 10.10 -11.02 -10.16
N ALA A 29 11.07 -10.77 -9.26
CA ALA A 29 11.99 -11.77 -8.73
C ALA A 29 11.35 -12.69 -7.69
N VAL A 30 10.13 -12.43 -7.22
CA VAL A 30 9.45 -13.24 -6.21
C VAL A 30 9.10 -14.62 -6.76
N SER A 31 9.71 -15.64 -6.18
CA SER A 31 9.42 -17.06 -6.42
C SER A 31 9.66 -17.86 -5.14
N LEU A 32 9.10 -19.06 -5.06
CA LEU A 32 9.38 -19.95 -3.92
C LEU A 32 10.87 -20.23 -3.76
N ARG A 33 11.62 -20.29 -4.88
CA ARG A 33 13.05 -20.57 -4.87
C ARG A 33 13.87 -19.39 -4.36
N THR A 34 13.58 -18.17 -4.85
CA THR A 34 14.31 -16.96 -4.45
C THR A 34 14.05 -16.60 -3.00
N VAL A 35 12.80 -16.71 -2.53
CA VAL A 35 12.43 -16.42 -1.14
C VAL A 35 13.01 -17.50 -0.19
N ALA A 36 12.99 -18.78 -0.56
CA ALA A 36 13.60 -19.83 0.24
C ALA A 36 15.11 -19.63 0.39
N ALA A 37 15.79 -19.25 -0.69
CA ALA A 37 17.22 -18.92 -0.67
C ALA A 37 17.51 -17.72 0.25
N ALA A 38 16.74 -16.64 0.14
CA ALA A 38 16.89 -15.46 0.98
C ALA A 38 16.62 -15.76 2.47
N ALA A 39 15.69 -16.67 2.77
CA ALA A 39 15.36 -17.09 4.14
C ALA A 39 16.30 -18.16 4.69
N GLY A 40 17.27 -18.69 3.91
CA GLY A 40 18.15 -19.77 4.32
C GLY A 40 17.41 -21.09 4.59
N VAL A 41 16.33 -21.38 3.86
CA VAL A 41 15.52 -22.58 4.05
C VAL A 41 15.38 -23.39 2.76
N SER A 42 14.96 -24.67 2.88
CA SER A 42 14.59 -25.44 1.70
C SER A 42 13.28 -24.95 1.08
N VAL A 43 13.13 -25.11 -0.24
CA VAL A 43 11.88 -24.81 -0.95
C VAL A 43 10.72 -25.64 -0.38
N GLY A 44 10.96 -26.89 0.04
CA GLY A 44 9.96 -27.73 0.70
C GLY A 44 9.47 -27.12 2.01
N SER A 45 10.38 -26.62 2.85
CA SER A 45 10.04 -25.92 4.10
C SER A 45 9.21 -24.67 3.86
N LEU A 46 9.57 -23.85 2.86
CA LEU A 46 8.81 -22.68 2.49
C LEU A 46 7.39 -23.05 2.01
N ARG A 47 7.24 -24.11 1.21
CA ARG A 47 5.94 -24.57 0.67
C ARG A 47 4.94 -24.96 1.74
N HIS A 48 5.38 -25.41 2.90
CA HIS A 48 4.48 -25.69 4.02
C HIS A 48 3.80 -24.43 4.57
N VAL A 49 4.42 -23.25 4.40
CA VAL A 49 3.86 -21.96 4.84
C VAL A 49 3.23 -21.22 3.67
N PHE A 50 3.90 -21.19 2.53
CA PHE A 50 3.46 -20.52 1.30
C PHE A 50 3.47 -21.51 0.14
N PRO A 51 2.34 -22.17 -0.16
CA PRO A 51 2.29 -23.23 -1.17
C PRO A 51 2.51 -22.72 -2.60
N THR A 52 2.21 -21.46 -2.88
CA THR A 52 2.27 -20.86 -4.22
C THR A 52 2.92 -19.48 -4.19
N ARG A 53 3.31 -18.97 -5.37
CA ARG A 53 3.76 -17.59 -5.55
C ARG A 53 2.64 -16.60 -5.18
N SER A 54 1.39 -16.91 -5.53
CA SER A 54 0.22 -16.10 -5.15
C SER A 54 0.10 -15.96 -3.63
N ALA A 55 0.37 -17.02 -2.86
CA ALA A 55 0.37 -16.96 -1.39
C ALA A 55 1.47 -16.04 -0.84
N LEU A 56 2.65 -16.01 -1.47
CA LEU A 56 3.72 -15.06 -1.15
C LEU A 56 3.27 -13.62 -1.42
N LEU A 57 2.73 -13.35 -2.61
CA LEU A 57 2.24 -12.01 -2.98
C LEU A 57 1.09 -11.55 -2.09
N THR A 58 0.17 -12.45 -1.72
CA THR A 58 -0.90 -12.13 -0.76
C THR A 58 -0.32 -11.69 0.58
N SER A 59 0.67 -12.41 1.13
CA SER A 59 1.31 -12.02 2.40
C SER A 59 2.14 -10.75 2.29
N ALA A 60 2.79 -10.49 1.15
CA ALA A 60 3.46 -9.22 0.91
C ALA A 60 2.45 -8.05 0.92
N ALA A 61 1.31 -8.23 0.28
CA ALA A 61 0.25 -7.23 0.24
C ALA A 61 -0.41 -6.99 1.61
N GLU A 62 -0.61 -8.05 2.41
CA GLU A 62 -1.07 -7.92 3.80
C GLU A 62 -0.11 -7.01 4.59
N LEU A 63 1.19 -7.28 4.53
CA LEU A 63 2.19 -6.46 5.22
C LEU A 63 2.28 -5.04 4.66
N MET A 64 2.12 -4.84 3.34
CA MET A 64 2.02 -3.52 2.73
C MET A 64 0.87 -2.71 3.37
N ILE A 65 -0.33 -3.30 3.44
CA ILE A 65 -1.51 -2.64 4.04
C ILE A 65 -1.24 -2.29 5.51
N ASP A 66 -0.63 -3.20 6.27
CA ASP A 66 -0.30 -2.99 7.68
C ASP A 66 0.73 -1.88 7.87
N ASN A 67 1.77 -1.82 7.02
CA ASN A 67 2.79 -0.78 7.03
C ASN A 67 2.20 0.59 6.73
N VAL A 68 1.41 0.71 5.66
CA VAL A 68 0.70 1.95 5.30
C VAL A 68 -0.21 2.38 6.45
N THR A 69 -1.01 1.46 7.00
CA THR A 69 -1.92 1.75 8.12
C THR A 69 -1.15 2.28 9.33
N ARG A 70 0.01 1.72 9.65
CA ARG A 70 0.87 2.15 10.76
C ARG A 70 1.40 3.56 10.53
N ARG A 71 1.89 3.89 9.32
CA ARG A 71 2.35 5.23 8.97
C ARG A 71 1.23 6.26 9.05
N VAL A 72 0.07 5.95 8.50
CA VAL A 72 -1.11 6.83 8.56
C VAL A 72 -1.54 7.09 10.01
N ARG A 73 -1.54 6.07 10.87
CA ARG A 73 -1.88 6.23 12.30
C ARG A 73 -0.84 7.04 13.09
N ALA A 74 0.39 7.10 12.62
CA ALA A 74 1.45 7.86 13.26
C ALA A 74 1.42 9.36 12.91
N VAL A 75 0.61 9.77 11.93
CA VAL A 75 0.46 11.19 11.58
C VAL A 75 -0.24 11.94 12.72
N PRO A 76 0.37 13.01 13.26
CA PRO A 76 -0.22 13.82 14.33
C PRO A 76 -1.59 14.38 13.93
N THR A 77 -2.56 14.33 14.85
CA THR A 77 -3.96 14.75 14.60
C THR A 77 -4.28 16.16 15.08
N ASP A 78 -3.34 16.83 15.72
CA ASP A 78 -3.44 18.17 16.32
C ASP A 78 -3.23 19.32 15.33
N GLN A 79 -3.12 19.01 14.05
CA GLN A 79 -2.99 19.95 12.94
C GLN A 79 -4.34 20.20 12.25
N SER A 80 -4.40 21.21 11.36
CA SER A 80 -5.60 21.48 10.56
C SER A 80 -6.03 20.26 9.74
N ALA A 81 -7.33 20.12 9.44
CA ALA A 81 -7.84 19.00 8.65
C ALA A 81 -7.16 18.89 7.28
N LEU A 82 -6.85 20.03 6.65
CA LEU A 82 -6.16 20.09 5.37
C LEU A 82 -4.72 19.59 5.47
N ALA A 83 -3.97 20.08 6.47
CA ALA A 83 -2.58 19.66 6.69
C ALA A 83 -2.50 18.15 7.01
N TYR A 84 -3.38 17.68 7.90
CA TYR A 84 -3.48 16.26 8.23
C TYR A 84 -3.76 15.39 6.99
N ALA A 85 -4.75 15.77 6.19
CA ALA A 85 -5.09 15.04 4.98
C ALA A 85 -3.93 15.01 3.98
N THR A 86 -3.21 16.13 3.80
CA THR A 86 -2.04 16.20 2.94
C THR A 86 -0.95 15.22 3.40
N GLU A 87 -0.58 15.25 4.68
CA GLU A 87 0.46 14.36 5.20
C GLU A 87 0.06 12.88 5.11
N VAL A 88 -1.19 12.55 5.43
CA VAL A 88 -1.71 11.17 5.29
C VAL A 88 -1.61 10.70 3.84
N LEU A 89 -2.03 11.50 2.87
CA LEU A 89 -2.00 11.12 1.45
C LEU A 89 -0.57 10.96 0.92
N LEU A 90 0.38 11.74 1.41
CA LEU A 90 1.79 11.61 1.04
C LEU A 90 2.43 10.31 1.54
N HIS A 91 1.87 9.68 2.58
CA HIS A 91 2.28 8.33 2.99
C HIS A 91 1.79 7.21 2.08
N LEU A 92 0.87 7.50 1.16
CA LEU A 92 0.31 6.52 0.20
C LEU A 92 1.04 6.51 -1.14
N VAL A 93 1.88 7.52 -1.40
CA VAL A 93 2.62 7.63 -2.66
C VAL A 93 4.10 7.26 -2.45
N PRO A 94 4.77 6.66 -3.47
CA PRO A 94 6.14 6.18 -3.35
C PRO A 94 7.14 7.34 -3.24
N THR A 95 7.50 7.72 -2.01
CA THR A 95 8.45 8.80 -1.70
C THR A 95 9.87 8.31 -1.38
N ASP A 96 10.01 7.04 -1.03
CA ASP A 96 11.27 6.37 -0.70
C ASP A 96 11.32 4.95 -1.30
N SER A 97 12.38 4.20 -1.04
CA SER A 97 12.56 2.84 -1.55
C SER A 97 11.54 1.84 -0.97
N ALA A 98 11.13 2.03 0.28
CA ALA A 98 10.18 1.14 0.94
C ALA A 98 8.76 1.33 0.36
N SER A 99 8.27 2.57 0.26
CA SER A 99 6.98 2.89 -0.34
C SER A 99 6.94 2.59 -1.85
N ARG A 100 8.11 2.63 -2.52
CA ARG A 100 8.23 2.18 -3.91
C ARG A 100 8.01 0.67 -4.03
N ALA A 101 8.65 -0.14 -3.18
CA ALA A 101 8.45 -1.59 -3.14
C ALA A 101 6.99 -1.95 -2.85
N GLU A 102 6.34 -1.21 -1.95
CA GLU A 102 4.90 -1.35 -1.69
C GLU A 102 4.04 -1.08 -2.93
N MET A 103 4.36 -0.03 -3.70
CA MET A 103 3.64 0.26 -4.94
C MET A 103 3.88 -0.79 -6.03
N GLU A 104 5.08 -1.34 -6.14
CA GLU A 104 5.37 -2.46 -7.04
C GLU A 104 4.52 -3.70 -6.69
N ILE A 105 4.30 -3.99 -5.40
CA ILE A 105 3.37 -5.04 -4.95
C ILE A 105 1.94 -4.72 -5.39
N ASN A 106 1.49 -3.48 -5.20
CA ASN A 106 0.14 -3.07 -5.60
C ASN A 106 -0.08 -3.23 -7.11
N VAL A 107 0.90 -2.85 -7.93
CA VAL A 107 0.86 -3.07 -9.40
C VAL A 107 0.78 -4.55 -9.74
N ALA A 108 1.57 -5.39 -9.08
CA ALA A 108 1.52 -6.85 -9.27
C ALA A 108 0.16 -7.44 -8.88
N LEU A 109 -0.44 -6.97 -7.79
CA LEU A 109 -1.80 -7.37 -7.39
C LEU A 109 -2.82 -7.03 -8.47
N ILE A 110 -2.75 -5.84 -9.06
CA ILE A 110 -3.65 -5.44 -10.14
C ILE A 110 -3.48 -6.36 -11.36
N ALA A 111 -2.23 -6.62 -11.74
CA ALA A 111 -1.91 -7.42 -12.93
C ALA A 111 -2.28 -8.92 -12.76
N GLU A 112 -2.08 -9.48 -11.57
CA GLU A 112 -2.18 -10.92 -11.33
C GLU A 112 -3.50 -11.34 -10.65
N ALA A 113 -4.30 -10.40 -10.15
CA ALA A 113 -5.51 -10.69 -9.38
C ALA A 113 -6.54 -11.55 -10.11
N GLY A 114 -6.61 -11.44 -11.45
CA GLY A 114 -7.53 -12.24 -12.26
C GLY A 114 -7.25 -13.76 -12.25
N ALA A 115 -6.01 -14.15 -11.92
CA ALA A 115 -5.58 -15.54 -11.94
C ALA A 115 -5.79 -16.27 -10.60
N ASP A 116 -5.99 -15.55 -9.49
CA ASP A 116 -6.06 -16.13 -8.16
C ASP A 116 -7.06 -15.42 -7.25
N ARG A 117 -7.97 -16.19 -6.62
CA ARG A 117 -9.02 -15.63 -5.74
C ARG A 117 -8.45 -14.98 -4.48
N GLY A 118 -7.28 -15.41 -4.00
CA GLY A 118 -6.60 -14.80 -2.86
C GLY A 118 -6.10 -13.41 -3.20
N LEU A 119 -5.41 -13.29 -4.34
CA LEU A 119 -4.94 -12.01 -4.86
C LEU A 119 -6.10 -11.05 -5.16
N LEU A 120 -7.20 -11.56 -5.73
CA LEU A 120 -8.40 -10.76 -5.98
C LEU A 120 -8.95 -10.15 -4.70
N ARG A 121 -9.10 -10.95 -3.63
CA ARG A 121 -9.63 -10.47 -2.36
C ARG A 121 -8.74 -9.42 -1.70
N ILE A 122 -7.42 -9.61 -1.69
CA ILE A 122 -6.51 -8.65 -1.05
C ILE A 122 -6.42 -7.35 -1.85
N ARG A 123 -6.44 -7.42 -3.18
CA ARG A 123 -6.54 -6.25 -4.06
C ARG A 123 -7.80 -5.44 -3.76
N ASP A 124 -8.96 -6.12 -3.70
CA ASP A 124 -10.25 -5.45 -3.45
C ASP A 124 -10.28 -4.84 -2.04
N ARG A 125 -9.66 -5.50 -1.05
CA ARG A 125 -9.47 -4.96 0.30
C ARG A 125 -8.63 -3.67 0.26
N ALA A 126 -7.45 -3.69 -0.36
CA ALA A 126 -6.57 -2.53 -0.46
C ALA A 126 -7.27 -1.34 -1.11
N ARG A 127 -7.95 -1.57 -2.24
CA ARG A 127 -8.73 -0.56 -2.95
C ARG A 127 -9.84 0.04 -2.09
N ASN A 128 -10.60 -0.80 -1.39
CA ASN A 128 -11.70 -0.33 -0.55
C ASN A 128 -11.19 0.44 0.69
N GLU A 129 -10.07 0.03 1.28
CA GLU A 129 -9.45 0.75 2.41
C GLU A 129 -8.96 2.12 1.99
N LEU A 130 -8.34 2.25 0.82
CA LEU A 130 -7.91 3.54 0.25
C LEU A 130 -9.12 4.46 -0.01
N TYR A 131 -10.18 3.95 -0.65
CA TYR A 131 -11.40 4.71 -0.86
C TYR A 131 -12.00 5.23 0.45
N ARG A 132 -12.12 4.35 1.47
CA ARG A 132 -12.64 4.74 2.79
C ARG A 132 -11.75 5.77 3.48
N LEU A 133 -10.44 5.68 3.29
CA LEU A 133 -9.50 6.67 3.82
C LEU A 133 -9.73 8.03 3.15
N CYS A 134 -9.78 8.11 1.82
CA CYS A 134 -10.08 9.32 1.08
C CYS A 134 -11.37 9.97 1.59
N ARG A 135 -12.44 9.17 1.75
CA ARG A 135 -13.73 9.66 2.25
C ARG A 135 -13.64 10.23 3.67
N ARG A 136 -12.94 9.55 4.58
CA ARG A 136 -12.73 10.08 5.95
C ARG A 136 -11.94 11.39 5.96
N LEU A 137 -10.93 11.53 5.12
CA LEU A 137 -10.13 12.75 5.03
C LEU A 137 -10.96 13.92 4.50
N LEU A 138 -11.77 13.70 3.46
CA LEU A 138 -12.64 14.73 2.90
C LEU A 138 -13.77 15.11 3.86
N ALA A 139 -14.38 14.15 4.55
CA ALA A 139 -15.39 14.42 5.59
C ALA A 139 -14.81 15.20 6.78
N ARG A 140 -13.53 15.01 7.12
CA ARG A 140 -12.86 15.80 8.17
C ARG A 140 -12.61 17.24 7.73
N ILE A 141 -12.39 17.50 6.44
CA ILE A 141 -12.22 18.85 5.88
C ILE A 141 -13.57 19.59 5.81
N ARG A 142 -14.64 18.88 5.41
CA ARG A 142 -16.01 19.42 5.32
C ARG A 142 -16.98 18.43 5.97
N PRO A 143 -17.23 18.57 7.28
CA PRO A 143 -18.11 17.66 8.03
C PRO A 143 -19.60 17.76 7.65
N ASP A 144 -19.99 18.89 7.08
CA ASP A 144 -21.35 19.27 6.65
C ASP A 144 -21.61 19.02 5.16
N ALA A 145 -20.65 18.45 4.44
CA ALA A 145 -20.82 18.19 3.02
C ALA A 145 -21.92 17.14 2.76
N ASP A 146 -22.68 17.35 1.69
CA ASP A 146 -23.64 16.40 1.18
C ASP A 146 -23.01 15.03 0.87
N GLU A 147 -23.72 13.95 1.19
CA GLU A 147 -23.23 12.57 1.05
C GLU A 147 -22.90 12.19 -0.40
N GLU A 148 -23.72 12.60 -1.37
CA GLU A 148 -23.51 12.29 -2.78
C GLU A 148 -22.25 12.98 -3.30
N ARG A 149 -22.10 14.26 -2.97
CA ARG A 149 -20.93 15.05 -3.32
C ARG A 149 -19.66 14.56 -2.63
N LEU A 150 -19.75 14.14 -1.36
CA LEU A 150 -18.63 13.53 -0.64
C LEU A 150 -18.21 12.23 -1.31
N ASP A 151 -19.15 11.39 -1.77
CA ASP A 151 -18.85 10.14 -2.47
C ASP A 151 -18.15 10.40 -3.81
N GLU A 152 -18.66 11.32 -4.63
CA GLU A 152 -18.05 11.73 -5.90
C GLU A 152 -16.61 12.22 -5.71
N ARG A 153 -16.41 13.12 -4.77
CA ARG A 153 -15.08 13.68 -4.47
C ARG A 153 -14.12 12.64 -3.91
N SER A 154 -14.63 11.69 -3.13
CA SER A 154 -13.84 10.58 -2.61
C SER A 154 -13.34 9.67 -3.72
N ARG A 155 -14.17 9.38 -4.72
CA ARG A 155 -13.77 8.62 -5.93
C ARG A 155 -12.71 9.39 -6.73
N ARG A 156 -12.91 10.69 -6.92
CA ARG A 156 -11.95 11.53 -7.61
C ARG A 156 -10.60 11.56 -6.90
N LEU A 157 -10.58 11.81 -5.58
CA LEU A 157 -9.35 11.81 -4.79
C LEU A 157 -8.64 10.46 -4.83
N HIS A 158 -9.39 9.36 -4.76
CA HIS A 158 -8.85 8.01 -4.90
C HIS A 158 -8.13 7.84 -6.26
N VAL A 159 -8.76 8.23 -7.37
CA VAL A 159 -8.15 8.16 -8.71
C VAL A 159 -6.89 9.01 -8.80
N VAL A 160 -6.89 10.22 -8.20
CA VAL A 160 -5.71 11.10 -8.17
C VAL A 160 -4.57 10.45 -7.40
N VAL A 161 -4.81 9.87 -6.23
CA VAL A 161 -3.79 9.20 -5.42
C VAL A 161 -3.21 7.98 -6.14
N ASP A 162 -4.06 7.13 -6.72
CA ASP A 162 -3.63 5.98 -7.51
C ASP A 162 -2.80 6.42 -8.73
N GLY A 163 -3.25 7.46 -9.44
CA GLY A 163 -2.52 8.03 -10.58
C GLY A 163 -1.15 8.57 -10.17
N LEU A 164 -1.08 9.34 -9.09
CA LEU A 164 0.19 9.85 -8.55
C LEU A 164 1.14 8.71 -8.17
N ALA A 165 0.65 7.71 -7.46
CA ALA A 165 1.47 6.57 -7.05
C ALA A 165 1.99 5.79 -8.26
N PHE A 166 1.15 5.60 -9.29
CA PHE A 166 1.53 4.92 -10.53
C PHE A 166 2.56 5.71 -11.34
N HIS A 167 2.44 7.04 -11.45
CA HIS A 167 3.43 7.88 -12.12
C HIS A 167 4.76 7.91 -11.35
N LEU A 168 4.71 8.10 -10.03
CA LEU A 168 5.91 8.18 -9.20
C LEU A 168 6.74 6.89 -9.18
N VAL A 169 6.09 5.71 -9.27
CA VAL A 169 6.83 4.44 -9.33
C VAL A 169 7.61 4.29 -10.64
N GLN A 170 7.21 4.95 -11.71
CA GLN A 170 7.90 4.93 -13.00
C GLN A 170 9.06 5.93 -13.08
N GLU A 171 9.13 6.91 -12.20
CA GLU A 171 10.22 7.86 -12.16
C GLU A 171 11.53 7.24 -11.71
N ARG A 172 12.66 7.84 -12.13
CA ARG A 172 13.98 7.43 -11.68
C ARG A 172 14.17 7.72 -10.18
N PRO A 173 14.85 6.84 -9.43
CA PRO A 173 15.23 7.14 -8.06
C PRO A 173 15.96 8.50 -7.96
N GLY A 174 15.59 9.32 -6.96
CA GLY A 174 16.19 10.64 -6.76
C GLY A 174 15.50 11.80 -7.50
N THR A 175 14.51 11.54 -8.38
CA THR A 175 13.70 12.61 -8.99
C THR A 175 12.92 13.37 -7.91
N SER A 176 12.86 14.72 -8.07
CA SER A 176 12.08 15.55 -7.14
C SER A 176 10.59 15.25 -7.20
N ARG A 177 9.97 15.04 -6.07
CA ARG A 177 8.55 14.69 -5.91
C ARG A 177 7.69 15.84 -5.40
N ARG A 178 8.21 17.07 -5.45
CA ARG A 178 7.48 18.27 -5.00
C ARG A 178 6.17 18.47 -5.73
N TRP A 179 6.13 18.14 -7.04
CA TRP A 179 4.92 18.25 -7.84
C TRP A 179 3.78 17.37 -7.33
N ALA A 180 4.08 16.17 -6.81
CA ALA A 180 3.05 15.28 -6.26
C ALA A 180 2.38 15.87 -5.00
N ARG A 181 3.16 16.54 -4.13
CA ARG A 181 2.61 17.31 -3.01
C ARG A 181 1.69 18.43 -3.51
N SER A 182 2.12 19.19 -4.52
CA SER A 182 1.27 20.28 -5.08
C SER A 182 -0.05 19.76 -5.60
N VAL A 183 -0.07 18.63 -6.32
CA VAL A 183 -1.31 18.02 -6.83
C VAL A 183 -2.24 17.62 -5.68
N VAL A 184 -1.71 16.95 -4.63
CA VAL A 184 -2.50 16.58 -3.45
C VAL A 184 -3.09 17.83 -2.78
N GLU A 185 -2.27 18.85 -2.55
CA GLU A 185 -2.71 20.09 -1.91
C GLU A 185 -3.76 20.83 -2.74
N GLU A 186 -3.62 20.88 -4.05
CA GLU A 186 -4.60 21.51 -4.97
C GLU A 186 -5.94 20.80 -4.93
N GLU A 187 -5.97 19.46 -4.98
CA GLU A 187 -7.22 18.67 -4.87
C GLU A 187 -7.92 18.90 -3.52
N LEU A 188 -7.17 18.92 -2.42
CA LEU A 188 -7.73 19.15 -1.09
C LEU A 188 -8.20 20.60 -0.88
N ARG A 189 -7.46 21.62 -1.39
CA ARG A 189 -7.88 23.03 -1.36
C ARG A 189 -9.13 23.25 -2.20
N ALA A 190 -9.21 22.66 -3.39
CA ALA A 190 -10.40 22.73 -4.24
C ALA A 190 -11.64 22.17 -3.52
N TRP A 191 -11.50 21.11 -2.75
CA TRP A 191 -12.57 20.59 -1.91
C TRP A 191 -12.93 21.53 -0.76
N SER A 192 -11.94 22.06 -0.05
CA SER A 192 -12.15 22.99 1.05
C SER A 192 -12.84 24.29 0.64
N ALA A 193 -12.57 24.79 -0.58
CA ALA A 193 -13.11 26.03 -1.13
C ALA A 193 -14.43 25.86 -1.90
N SER A 194 -14.87 24.62 -2.13
CA SER A 194 -16.12 24.37 -2.88
C SER A 194 -17.32 24.91 -2.11
N ALA A 195 -18.07 25.85 -2.67
CA ALA A 195 -19.40 26.23 -2.15
C ALA A 195 -20.38 25.06 -2.30
N ASP A 196 -21.38 25.02 -1.44
CA ASP A 196 -22.49 24.06 -1.51
C ASP A 196 -23.34 24.31 -2.74
#